data_1b595faea24bf0113ce8cd49b951c595
#
_entry.id   1b595faea24bf0113ce8cd49b951c595
#
_cell.length_a   1.000
_cell.length_b   1.000
_cell.length_c   1.000
_cell.angle_alpha   90.00
_cell.angle_beta   90.00
_cell.angle_gamma   90.00
#
_symmetry.space_group_name_H-M   'P 1'
#
loop_
_entity.id
_entity.type
_entity.pdbx_description
1 polymer ?
#
loop_
_entity_poly.entity_id
_entity_poly.type
_entity_poly.pdbx_seq_one_letter_code
_entity_poly.pdbx_strand_id
1 'polypeptide(L)'
;MNEQFETQNPVENTVTPANQMETPTPEAPKKKGNKAAIIAGVAAAVVVAGGVGVFAAVKTGAFLSPSKKVLLAGAKTVSDMGSLGETLKDCVSLYSDEYTLKMDLSMNEGDISMEGRCSKEKKQIKGNLNISGAPSIDFLADIGADSVQVEVPAISDHLFTYDYRNEKSGYLLEMVDQDTLDAVDATLKAAYDNQNSDEFRKKMLKVYADEYNTLEFSKVDEKDFTIDGTERSCKGYQTVVTKDNVDHVIDGLETLYEEDYQELMDALDLTAADFVASMREAVEELDDSTTLVFYLYKGQYAAIDIIPENDVSFEIQFLGGDRRTQNMLILADGEKVIEIQGSNEGSVETIMMTAEENDTVKFTYDSDSGDIAMEAKYDEESYDFAGNLAVDKNRMVITIDDLGNDSEDVSGSITWEKGAQFEEVSGDVFDLGNATEEEWQDLLHEIFAAMLGGF
;
A
#
# COMPACT_ATOMS: atom_id res chain seq x y z
N MET A 1 -18.01 3.25 82.56
CA MET A 1 -17.96 2.45 81.36
C MET A 1 -18.16 3.39 80.19
N ASN A 2 -17.06 3.81 79.57
CA ASN A 2 -17.06 4.73 78.42
C ASN A 2 -17.00 3.83 77.19
N GLU A 3 -18.01 3.84 76.37
CA GLU A 3 -17.89 3.38 74.99
C GLU A 3 -17.71 4.57 74.06
N GLN A 4 -16.53 4.59 73.42
CA GLN A 4 -16.16 5.55 72.36
C GLN A 4 -16.84 5.14 71.06
N PHE A 5 -17.61 6.07 70.47
CA PHE A 5 -18.07 5.95 69.10
C PHE A 5 -16.94 6.42 68.18
N GLU A 6 -16.38 5.47 67.39
CA GLU A 6 -15.52 5.79 66.25
C GLU A 6 -16.35 6.35 65.11
N THR A 7 -16.03 7.56 64.72
CA THR A 7 -16.55 8.22 63.55
C THR A 7 -15.86 7.61 62.29
N GLN A 8 -16.63 6.95 61.45
CA GLN A 8 -16.19 6.50 60.13
C GLN A 8 -16.07 7.72 59.21
N ASN A 9 -14.88 7.92 58.63
CA ASN A 9 -14.60 8.88 57.56
C ASN A 9 -15.34 8.48 56.26
N PRO A 10 -15.83 9.43 55.47
CA PRO A 10 -16.42 9.15 54.17
C PRO A 10 -15.33 8.67 53.21
N VAL A 11 -15.65 7.56 52.51
CA VAL A 11 -14.83 7.02 51.42
C VAL A 11 -14.86 8.00 50.24
N GLU A 12 -13.74 8.64 49.96
CA GLU A 12 -13.51 9.35 48.72
C GLU A 12 -13.52 8.33 47.58
N ASN A 13 -14.54 8.36 46.74
CA ASN A 13 -14.57 7.66 45.46
C ASN A 13 -13.64 8.39 44.49
N THR A 14 -12.35 8.04 44.49
CA THR A 14 -11.44 8.34 43.40
C THR A 14 -11.85 7.44 42.23
N VAL A 15 -12.53 8.04 41.25
CA VAL A 15 -12.71 7.46 39.93
C VAL A 15 -11.33 7.40 39.28
N THR A 16 -10.76 6.21 39.21
CA THR A 16 -9.55 5.92 38.45
C THR A 16 -9.89 6.08 36.96
N PRO A 17 -9.18 6.90 36.19
CA PRO A 17 -9.39 6.96 34.74
C PRO A 17 -9.16 5.57 34.16
N ALA A 18 -10.06 5.17 33.27
CA ALA A 18 -9.95 3.92 32.54
C ALA A 18 -8.55 3.82 31.91
N ASN A 19 -7.91 2.66 32.13
CA ASN A 19 -6.64 2.30 31.50
C ASN A 19 -6.74 2.61 30.00
N GLN A 20 -5.90 3.53 29.55
CA GLN A 20 -5.51 3.56 28.14
C GLN A 20 -4.95 2.16 27.86
N MET A 21 -5.63 1.41 27.00
CA MET A 21 -5.03 0.25 26.35
C MET A 21 -3.88 0.81 25.51
N GLU A 22 -2.66 0.72 26.04
CA GLU A 22 -1.47 0.78 25.24
C GLU A 22 -1.56 -0.37 24.25
N THR A 23 -1.91 -0.06 23.00
CA THR A 23 -1.68 -0.98 21.89
C THR A 23 -0.21 -1.35 21.93
N PRO A 24 0.17 -2.64 22.04
CA PRO A 24 1.56 -3.02 21.98
C PRO A 24 2.08 -2.62 20.59
N THR A 25 2.87 -1.56 20.53
CA THR A 25 3.70 -1.28 19.36
C THR A 25 4.63 -2.49 19.22
N PRO A 26 4.63 -3.23 18.12
CA PRO A 26 5.59 -4.29 17.92
C PRO A 26 6.97 -3.65 17.98
N GLU A 27 7.79 -4.01 18.97
CA GLU A 27 9.21 -3.67 18.94
C GLU A 27 9.78 -4.30 17.67
N ALA A 28 10.09 -3.45 16.69
CA ALA A 28 10.79 -3.87 15.49
C ALA A 28 12.11 -4.55 15.91
N PRO A 29 12.41 -5.74 15.41
CA PRO A 29 13.65 -6.43 15.73
C PRO A 29 14.81 -5.55 15.26
N LYS A 30 15.65 -5.11 16.20
CA LYS A 30 16.91 -4.42 15.92
C LYS A 30 17.88 -5.41 15.28
N LYS A 31 17.73 -5.68 13.99
CA LYS A 31 18.70 -6.44 13.18
C LYS A 31 19.59 -5.45 12.41
N LYS A 32 20.89 -5.67 12.47
CA LYS A 32 21.95 -4.97 11.75
C LYS A 32 21.87 -5.07 10.21
N GLY A 33 20.75 -5.52 9.65
CA GLY A 33 20.57 -5.78 8.22
C GLY A 33 19.73 -4.77 7.44
N ASN A 34 19.12 -3.77 8.11
CA ASN A 34 18.14 -2.91 7.44
C ASN A 34 18.74 -1.86 6.47
N LYS A 35 20.00 -1.45 6.67
CA LYS A 35 20.64 -0.40 5.85
C LYS A 35 20.70 -0.79 4.38
N ALA A 36 21.18 -1.99 4.11
CA ALA A 36 21.34 -2.47 2.73
C ALA A 36 20.02 -2.69 2.00
N ALA A 37 18.96 -3.10 2.71
CA ALA A 37 17.61 -3.21 2.14
C ALA A 37 17.05 -1.84 1.74
N ILE A 38 17.37 -0.79 2.51
CA ILE A 38 16.95 0.59 2.21
C ILE A 38 17.72 1.12 1.00
N ILE A 39 19.05 0.91 0.94
CA ILE A 39 19.88 1.31 -0.21
C ILE A 39 19.41 0.59 -1.47
N ALA A 40 19.20 -0.73 -1.38
CA ALA A 40 18.68 -1.52 -2.51
C ALA A 40 17.27 -1.06 -2.91
N GLY A 41 16.42 -0.71 -1.93
CA GLY A 41 15.07 -0.19 -2.16
C GLY A 41 15.09 1.17 -2.86
N VAL A 42 15.92 2.11 -2.42
CA VAL A 42 16.04 3.45 -3.03
C VAL A 42 16.69 3.36 -4.42
N ALA A 43 17.76 2.60 -4.59
CA ALA A 43 18.37 2.38 -5.88
C ALA A 43 17.43 1.64 -6.86
N ALA A 44 16.69 0.64 -6.39
CA ALA A 44 15.67 -0.04 -7.18
C ALA A 44 14.50 0.89 -7.51
N ALA A 45 14.05 1.73 -6.57
CA ALA A 45 12.98 2.70 -6.80
C ALA A 45 13.38 3.75 -7.85
N VAL A 46 14.61 4.28 -7.78
CA VAL A 46 15.12 5.23 -8.78
C VAL A 46 15.22 4.58 -10.17
N VAL A 47 15.63 3.31 -10.24
CA VAL A 47 15.75 2.58 -11.51
C VAL A 47 14.39 2.13 -12.04
N VAL A 48 13.48 1.66 -11.17
CA VAL A 48 12.14 1.17 -11.56
C VAL A 48 11.19 2.32 -11.85
N ALA A 49 11.16 3.37 -11.03
CA ALA A 49 10.31 4.54 -11.24
C ALA A 49 10.72 5.29 -12.52
N GLY A 50 12.02 5.45 -12.76
CA GLY A 50 12.53 5.95 -14.04
C GLY A 50 12.14 5.05 -15.23
N GLY A 51 12.09 3.72 -15.02
CA GLY A 51 11.76 2.72 -16.06
C GLY A 51 10.31 2.75 -16.52
N VAL A 52 9.35 2.87 -15.61
CA VAL A 52 7.90 2.84 -15.91
C VAL A 52 7.44 4.10 -16.65
N GLY A 53 8.01 5.28 -16.32
CA GLY A 53 7.64 6.56 -16.97
C GLY A 53 8.14 6.70 -18.40
N VAL A 54 9.25 6.03 -18.79
CA VAL A 54 9.90 6.20 -20.10
C VAL A 54 9.41 5.21 -21.16
N PHE A 55 8.64 4.17 -20.77
CA PHE A 55 8.16 3.13 -21.70
C PHE A 55 7.34 3.68 -22.88
N ALA A 56 6.70 4.84 -22.70
CA ALA A 56 5.87 5.47 -23.74
C ALA A 56 6.67 6.26 -24.81
N ALA A 57 7.96 6.57 -24.58
CA ALA A 57 8.68 7.57 -25.38
C ALA A 57 9.83 7.02 -26.27
N VAL A 58 10.23 5.75 -26.15
CA VAL A 58 11.42 5.23 -26.83
C VAL A 58 11.11 4.22 -27.91
N LYS A 59 10.68 4.70 -29.07
CA LYS A 59 10.79 3.95 -30.32
C LYS A 59 12.13 4.31 -30.97
N THR A 60 12.98 3.28 -31.20
CA THR A 60 14.21 3.22 -31.98
C THR A 60 15.54 3.40 -31.22
N GLY A 61 16.33 2.42 -31.31
CA GLY A 61 17.35 1.87 -30.52
C GLY A 61 18.82 1.92 -30.89
N ALA A 62 19.38 2.42 -31.97
CA ALA A 62 20.77 2.13 -32.32
C ALA A 62 21.85 3.04 -31.64
N PHE A 63 21.47 4.21 -31.11
CA PHE A 63 22.39 5.19 -30.50
C PHE A 63 21.89 5.69 -29.13
N LEU A 64 21.46 4.79 -28.25
CA LEU A 64 21.03 5.19 -26.91
C LEU A 64 22.24 5.53 -26.03
N SER A 65 22.11 6.59 -25.20
CA SER A 65 23.06 6.85 -24.12
C SER A 65 23.15 5.66 -23.14
N PRO A 66 24.25 5.53 -22.37
CA PRO A 66 24.35 4.50 -21.34
C PRO A 66 23.15 4.51 -20.38
N SER A 67 22.72 5.67 -19.87
CA SER A 67 21.56 5.83 -19.01
C SER A 67 20.28 5.24 -19.63
N LYS A 68 19.98 5.58 -20.89
CA LYS A 68 18.79 5.03 -21.58
C LYS A 68 18.86 3.52 -21.78
N LYS A 69 20.07 2.96 -21.98
CA LYS A 69 20.23 1.50 -22.11
C LYS A 69 19.95 0.79 -20.79
N VAL A 70 20.47 1.33 -19.67
CA VAL A 70 20.21 0.81 -18.32
C VAL A 70 18.70 0.86 -18.03
N LEU A 71 18.06 1.99 -18.27
CA LEU A 71 16.63 2.18 -18.04
C LEU A 71 15.78 1.19 -18.86
N LEU A 72 16.05 1.06 -20.15
CA LEU A 72 15.33 0.12 -21.03
C LEU A 72 15.58 -1.34 -20.65
N ALA A 73 16.78 -1.66 -20.19
CA ALA A 73 17.10 -3.00 -19.74
C ALA A 73 16.31 -3.35 -18.48
N GLY A 74 16.18 -2.43 -17.51
CA GLY A 74 15.35 -2.60 -16.33
C GLY A 74 13.89 -2.84 -16.69
N ALA A 75 13.32 -1.95 -17.49
CA ALA A 75 11.94 -2.08 -17.97
C ALA A 75 11.69 -3.42 -18.68
N LYS A 76 12.61 -3.86 -19.52
CA LYS A 76 12.51 -5.15 -20.22
C LYS A 76 12.65 -6.34 -19.27
N THR A 77 13.56 -6.26 -18.30
CA THR A 77 13.75 -7.32 -17.30
C THR A 77 12.49 -7.52 -16.45
N VAL A 78 11.90 -6.42 -15.96
CA VAL A 78 10.66 -6.45 -15.18
C VAL A 78 9.47 -6.88 -16.04
N SER A 79 9.41 -6.48 -17.32
CA SER A 79 8.29 -6.86 -18.20
C SER A 79 8.27 -8.36 -18.56
N ASP A 80 9.33 -9.07 -18.28
CA ASP A 80 9.53 -10.48 -18.65
C ASP A 80 9.38 -11.43 -17.42
N MET A 81 8.42 -11.12 -16.56
CA MET A 81 8.17 -11.83 -15.29
C MET A 81 7.32 -13.10 -15.44
N GLY A 82 7.17 -13.63 -16.64
CA GLY A 82 6.39 -14.85 -16.89
C GLY A 82 4.88 -14.63 -16.98
N SER A 83 4.10 -15.72 -16.86
CA SER A 83 2.63 -15.67 -16.96
C SER A 83 1.99 -14.84 -15.85
N LEU A 84 2.50 -14.90 -14.63
CA LEU A 84 2.09 -14.02 -13.55
C LEU A 84 2.32 -12.54 -13.90
N GLY A 85 3.48 -12.23 -14.48
CA GLY A 85 3.80 -10.85 -14.90
C GLY A 85 2.88 -10.33 -16.01
N GLU A 86 2.44 -11.19 -16.92
CA GLU A 86 1.44 -10.84 -17.94
C GLU A 86 0.08 -10.59 -17.30
N THR A 87 -0.36 -11.44 -16.38
CA THR A 87 -1.60 -11.25 -15.63
C THR A 87 -1.58 -9.97 -14.80
N LEU A 88 -0.45 -9.64 -14.14
CA LEU A 88 -0.30 -8.37 -13.42
C LEU A 88 -0.37 -7.13 -14.34
N LYS A 89 0.14 -7.22 -15.58
CA LYS A 89 -0.05 -6.14 -16.57
C LYS A 89 -1.51 -5.97 -16.95
N ASP A 90 -2.24 -7.06 -17.08
CA ASP A 90 -3.68 -7.03 -17.34
C ASP A 90 -4.41 -6.39 -16.16
N CYS A 91 -4.06 -6.70 -14.91
CA CYS A 91 -4.57 -6.02 -13.72
C CYS A 91 -4.31 -4.50 -13.77
N VAL A 92 -3.08 -4.07 -14.08
CA VAL A 92 -2.76 -2.64 -14.22
C VAL A 92 -3.56 -1.98 -15.35
N SER A 93 -3.88 -2.71 -16.43
CA SER A 93 -4.70 -2.22 -17.53
C SER A 93 -6.17 -1.99 -17.16
N LEU A 94 -6.61 -2.56 -16.04
CA LEU A 94 -7.96 -2.36 -15.49
C LEU A 94 -8.14 -1.01 -14.82
N TYR A 95 -7.05 -0.31 -14.49
CA TYR A 95 -7.14 1.00 -13.87
C TYR A 95 -8.07 1.93 -14.67
N SER A 96 -9.02 2.52 -13.98
CA SER A 96 -10.03 3.42 -14.55
C SER A 96 -10.43 4.46 -13.50
N ASP A 97 -10.76 5.68 -13.93
CA ASP A 97 -11.31 6.71 -13.04
C ASP A 97 -12.72 6.35 -12.52
N GLU A 98 -13.37 5.39 -13.19
CA GLU A 98 -14.66 4.85 -12.75
C GLU A 98 -14.52 3.36 -12.49
N TYR A 99 -14.76 2.94 -11.25
CA TYR A 99 -14.64 1.55 -10.84
C TYR A 99 -15.54 1.20 -9.66
N THR A 100 -15.78 -0.08 -9.51
CA THR A 100 -16.37 -0.70 -8.32
C THR A 100 -15.37 -1.66 -7.71
N LEU A 101 -15.11 -1.50 -6.41
CA LEU A 101 -14.31 -2.42 -5.60
C LEU A 101 -15.24 -3.12 -4.60
N LYS A 102 -15.29 -4.46 -4.65
CA LYS A 102 -16.05 -5.28 -3.67
C LYS A 102 -15.08 -6.12 -2.87
N MET A 103 -15.36 -6.26 -1.59
CA MET A 103 -14.65 -7.11 -0.67
C MET A 103 -15.67 -7.88 0.16
N ASP A 104 -15.65 -9.19 0.06
CA ASP A 104 -16.45 -10.10 0.85
C ASP A 104 -15.50 -11.02 1.61
N LEU A 105 -15.48 -10.93 2.94
CA LEU A 105 -14.61 -11.72 3.81
C LEU A 105 -15.46 -12.46 4.83
N SER A 106 -15.15 -13.74 5.03
CA SER A 106 -15.73 -14.60 6.05
C SER A 106 -14.64 -15.03 7.01
N MET A 107 -14.91 -14.86 8.28
CA MET A 107 -14.02 -15.18 9.41
C MET A 107 -14.79 -15.97 10.45
N ASN A 108 -14.10 -16.64 11.36
CA ASN A 108 -14.74 -17.42 12.44
C ASN A 108 -15.72 -16.58 13.29
N GLU A 109 -15.47 -15.28 13.44
CA GLU A 109 -16.28 -14.39 14.27
C GLU A 109 -17.36 -13.61 13.51
N GLY A 110 -17.43 -13.74 12.18
CA GLY A 110 -18.43 -13.06 11.35
C GLY A 110 -18.02 -12.79 9.94
N ASP A 111 -18.90 -12.10 9.20
CA ASP A 111 -18.71 -11.76 7.81
C ASP A 111 -18.64 -10.24 7.62
N ILE A 112 -17.78 -9.80 6.72
CA ILE A 112 -17.66 -8.39 6.30
C ILE A 112 -17.87 -8.33 4.79
N SER A 113 -18.83 -7.53 4.35
CA SER A 113 -19.00 -7.19 2.94
C SER A 113 -18.89 -5.68 2.76
N MET A 114 -18.02 -5.24 1.85
CA MET A 114 -17.85 -3.83 1.51
C MET A 114 -17.83 -3.65 0.01
N GLU A 115 -18.51 -2.61 -0.47
CA GLU A 115 -18.51 -2.22 -1.87
C GLU A 115 -18.23 -0.72 -1.98
N GLY A 116 -17.08 -0.36 -2.55
CA GLY A 116 -16.71 1.01 -2.90
C GLY A 116 -16.98 1.27 -4.39
N ARG A 117 -17.69 2.33 -4.70
CA ARG A 117 -17.98 2.79 -6.07
C ARG A 117 -17.38 4.17 -6.25
N CYS A 118 -16.58 4.34 -7.27
CA CYS A 118 -15.86 5.58 -7.51
C CYS A 118 -16.11 6.09 -8.93
N SER A 119 -16.37 7.39 -9.05
CA SER A 119 -16.34 8.16 -10.28
C SER A 119 -15.73 9.53 -10.01
N LYS A 120 -15.59 10.35 -11.05
CA LYS A 120 -15.11 11.74 -10.88
C LYS A 120 -16.05 12.63 -10.07
N GLU A 121 -17.35 12.34 -10.09
CA GLU A 121 -18.39 13.20 -9.52
C GLU A 121 -18.94 12.66 -8.19
N LYS A 122 -18.73 11.36 -7.91
CA LYS A 122 -19.35 10.71 -6.77
C LYS A 122 -18.52 9.53 -6.29
N LYS A 123 -18.45 9.35 -4.99
CA LYS A 123 -17.92 8.15 -4.34
C LYS A 123 -19.00 7.60 -3.42
N GLN A 124 -19.14 6.30 -3.38
CA GLN A 124 -20.12 5.63 -2.55
C GLN A 124 -19.49 4.42 -1.89
N ILE A 125 -19.76 4.23 -0.62
CA ILE A 125 -19.34 3.06 0.15
C ILE A 125 -20.59 2.41 0.73
N LYS A 126 -20.80 1.16 0.38
CA LYS A 126 -21.82 0.31 0.98
C LYS A 126 -21.14 -0.78 1.80
N GLY A 127 -21.66 -1.07 2.97
CA GLY A 127 -21.11 -2.14 3.80
C GLY A 127 -22.19 -2.90 4.54
N ASN A 128 -21.85 -4.15 4.84
CA ASN A 128 -22.57 -5.01 5.76
C ASN A 128 -21.55 -5.60 6.73
N LEU A 129 -21.80 -5.45 8.00
CA LEU A 129 -21.01 -6.01 9.08
C LEU A 129 -21.89 -6.99 9.87
N ASN A 130 -21.55 -8.27 9.83
CA ASN A 130 -22.24 -9.33 10.52
C ASN A 130 -21.29 -9.99 11.52
N ILE A 131 -21.39 -9.62 12.79
CA ILE A 131 -20.57 -10.16 13.88
C ILE A 131 -21.39 -11.19 14.66
N SER A 132 -20.83 -12.35 14.92
CA SER A 132 -21.50 -13.41 15.67
C SER A 132 -22.02 -12.93 17.02
N GLY A 133 -23.32 -13.03 17.22
CA GLY A 133 -23.99 -12.60 18.45
C GLY A 133 -24.41 -11.13 18.52
N ALA A 134 -24.19 -10.35 17.46
CA ALA A 134 -24.65 -8.98 17.30
C ALA A 134 -25.64 -8.85 16.12
N PRO A 135 -26.55 -7.84 16.12
CA PRO A 135 -27.34 -7.53 14.94
C PRO A 135 -26.44 -7.13 13.75
N SER A 136 -26.81 -7.55 12.53
CA SER A 136 -26.14 -7.12 11.32
C SER A 136 -26.32 -5.61 11.12
N ILE A 137 -25.25 -4.92 10.72
CA ILE A 137 -25.24 -3.50 10.45
C ILE A 137 -25.01 -3.28 8.95
N ASP A 138 -26.06 -2.80 8.27
CA ASP A 138 -25.96 -2.31 6.90
C ASP A 138 -25.76 -0.80 6.90
N PHE A 139 -24.90 -0.30 6.01
CA PHE A 139 -24.76 1.13 5.79
C PHE A 139 -24.53 1.46 4.30
N LEU A 140 -24.94 2.67 3.92
CA LEU A 140 -24.65 3.25 2.62
C LEU A 140 -24.19 4.69 2.82
N ALA A 141 -23.00 5.02 2.37
CA ALA A 141 -22.42 6.35 2.47
C ALA A 141 -22.10 6.91 1.09
N ASP A 142 -22.66 8.07 0.78
CA ASP A 142 -22.37 8.86 -0.41
C ASP A 142 -21.45 10.01 -0.07
N ILE A 143 -20.33 10.15 -0.78
CA ILE A 143 -19.42 11.28 -0.69
C ILE A 143 -19.56 12.08 -1.98
N GLY A 144 -20.29 13.18 -1.89
CA GLY A 144 -20.47 14.15 -2.98
C GLY A 144 -19.48 15.32 -2.88
N ALA A 145 -19.65 16.32 -3.75
CA ALA A 145 -18.74 17.46 -3.83
C ALA A 145 -18.73 18.33 -2.54
N ASP A 146 -19.87 18.41 -1.86
CA ASP A 146 -20.06 19.34 -0.75
C ASP A 146 -20.39 18.62 0.57
N SER A 147 -20.93 17.40 0.49
CA SER A 147 -21.45 16.70 1.67
C SER A 147 -21.26 15.19 1.59
N VAL A 148 -21.21 14.57 2.75
CA VAL A 148 -21.39 13.13 2.95
C VAL A 148 -22.82 12.87 3.39
N GLN A 149 -23.45 11.84 2.83
CA GLN A 149 -24.75 11.36 3.21
C GLN A 149 -24.64 9.89 3.64
N VAL A 150 -25.19 9.54 4.78
CA VAL A 150 -25.05 8.18 5.35
C VAL A 150 -26.41 7.65 5.79
N GLU A 151 -26.74 6.46 5.33
CA GLU A 151 -27.86 5.65 5.81
C GLU A 151 -27.32 4.51 6.68
N VAL A 152 -27.92 4.32 7.86
CA VAL A 152 -27.68 3.16 8.73
C VAL A 152 -29.02 2.68 9.27
N PRO A 153 -29.81 1.89 8.49
CA PRO A 153 -31.19 1.54 8.85
C PRO A 153 -31.32 0.77 10.17
N ALA A 154 -30.26 0.10 10.60
CA ALA A 154 -30.24 -0.57 11.92
C ALA A 154 -30.23 0.42 13.12
N ILE A 155 -29.87 1.68 12.86
CA ILE A 155 -29.74 2.72 13.88
C ILE A 155 -30.89 3.70 13.83
N SER A 156 -31.24 4.18 12.64
CA SER A 156 -32.31 5.16 12.40
C SER A 156 -32.80 5.12 10.97
N ASP A 157 -34.05 5.56 10.72
CA ASP A 157 -34.62 5.75 9.40
C ASP A 157 -34.17 7.08 8.76
N HIS A 158 -33.37 7.88 9.45
CA HIS A 158 -32.86 9.15 8.95
C HIS A 158 -31.71 8.96 7.97
N LEU A 159 -31.67 9.88 6.96
CA LEU A 159 -30.50 10.13 6.13
C LEU A 159 -29.61 11.17 6.82
N PHE A 160 -28.52 10.73 7.41
CA PHE A 160 -27.54 11.61 8.04
C PHE A 160 -26.76 12.37 6.99
N THR A 161 -26.77 13.69 7.03
CA THR A 161 -26.04 14.54 6.09
C THR A 161 -25.03 15.43 6.83
N TYR A 162 -23.81 15.47 6.35
CA TYR A 162 -22.75 16.32 6.87
C TYR A 162 -22.13 17.13 5.74
N ASP A 163 -22.34 18.45 5.77
CA ASP A 163 -21.72 19.40 4.84
C ASP A 163 -20.30 19.72 5.33
N TYR A 164 -19.30 19.30 4.58
CA TYR A 164 -17.90 19.50 4.93
C TYR A 164 -17.23 20.70 4.22
N ARG A 165 -17.99 21.47 3.43
CA ARG A 165 -17.52 22.66 2.72
C ARG A 165 -17.95 23.97 3.39
N ASN A 166 -19.07 23.96 4.07
CA ASN A 166 -19.65 25.16 4.66
C ASN A 166 -19.53 25.18 6.18
N GLU A 167 -19.61 26.38 6.77
CA GLU A 167 -19.63 26.57 8.21
C GLU A 167 -20.81 25.84 8.85
N LYS A 168 -20.61 25.22 10.00
CA LYS A 168 -21.63 24.58 10.83
C LYS A 168 -22.18 25.60 11.80
N SER A 169 -23.43 25.44 12.22
CA SER A 169 -24.09 26.35 13.14
C SER A 169 -24.93 25.65 14.22
N GLY A 170 -24.97 24.31 14.19
CA GLY A 170 -25.80 23.50 15.06
C GLY A 170 -25.11 23.11 16.38
N TYR A 171 -25.80 22.24 17.13
CA TYR A 171 -25.35 21.73 18.43
C TYR A 171 -24.09 20.88 18.35
N LEU A 172 -23.75 20.37 17.15
CA LEU A 172 -22.51 19.63 16.91
C LEU A 172 -21.26 20.41 17.39
N LEU A 173 -21.26 21.76 17.24
CA LEU A 173 -20.17 22.64 17.68
C LEU A 173 -19.99 22.69 19.22
N GLU A 174 -21.01 22.28 19.98
CA GLU A 174 -20.92 22.17 21.43
C GLU A 174 -20.44 20.79 21.88
N MET A 175 -20.59 19.75 21.02
CA MET A 175 -20.22 18.38 21.31
C MET A 175 -18.81 18.04 20.86
N VAL A 176 -18.34 18.64 19.76
CA VAL A 176 -17.06 18.34 19.10
C VAL A 176 -16.27 19.63 18.99
N ASP A 177 -14.99 19.59 19.35
CA ASP A 177 -14.12 20.75 19.21
C ASP A 177 -13.86 21.10 17.73
N GLN A 178 -13.55 22.39 17.49
CA GLN A 178 -13.39 22.92 16.14
C GLN A 178 -12.23 22.24 15.39
N ASP A 179 -11.12 21.93 16.08
CA ASP A 179 -9.93 21.33 15.45
C ASP A 179 -10.27 19.93 14.90
N THR A 180 -11.07 19.15 15.64
CA THR A 180 -11.58 17.84 15.18
C THR A 180 -12.48 18.00 13.95
N LEU A 181 -13.39 18.98 13.94
CA LEU A 181 -14.26 19.21 12.78
C LEU A 181 -13.47 19.68 11.56
N ASP A 182 -12.49 20.54 11.73
CA ASP A 182 -11.62 20.99 10.64
C ASP A 182 -10.81 19.83 10.06
N ALA A 183 -10.32 18.90 10.89
CA ALA A 183 -9.64 17.69 10.46
C ALA A 183 -10.57 16.75 9.65
N VAL A 184 -11.82 16.57 10.09
CA VAL A 184 -12.84 15.77 9.37
C VAL A 184 -13.15 16.42 8.02
N ASP A 185 -13.38 17.75 8.00
CA ASP A 185 -13.67 18.50 6.77
C ASP A 185 -12.53 18.38 5.77
N ALA A 186 -11.29 18.57 6.20
CA ALA A 186 -10.12 18.46 5.32
C ALA A 186 -9.92 17.02 4.81
N THR A 187 -10.14 16.01 5.65
CA THR A 187 -10.06 14.62 5.25
C THR A 187 -11.10 14.27 4.18
N LEU A 188 -12.36 14.71 4.35
CA LEU A 188 -13.43 14.49 3.38
C LEU A 188 -13.19 15.25 2.07
N LYS A 189 -12.73 16.52 2.16
CA LYS A 189 -12.29 17.29 0.98
C LYS A 189 -11.19 16.57 0.24
N ALA A 190 -10.13 16.15 0.94
CA ALA A 190 -9.02 15.43 0.33
C ALA A 190 -9.49 14.09 -0.29
N ALA A 191 -10.36 13.35 0.39
CA ALA A 191 -10.92 12.10 -0.13
C ALA A 191 -11.74 12.31 -1.40
N TYR A 192 -12.46 13.44 -1.51
CA TYR A 192 -13.23 13.79 -2.71
C TYR A 192 -12.33 14.40 -3.81
N ASP A 193 -11.51 15.42 -3.47
CA ASP A 193 -10.73 16.19 -4.43
C ASP A 193 -9.54 15.40 -4.98
N ASN A 194 -9.08 14.37 -4.26
CA ASN A 194 -7.96 13.50 -4.64
C ASN A 194 -8.29 12.56 -5.82
N GLN A 195 -9.07 13.07 -6.77
CA GLN A 195 -9.40 12.41 -8.03
C GLN A 195 -8.20 12.38 -9.00
N ASN A 196 -7.14 13.10 -8.69
CA ASN A 196 -5.93 13.23 -9.51
C ASN A 196 -4.78 12.33 -9.03
N SER A 197 -5.09 11.12 -8.52
CA SER A 197 -4.03 10.13 -8.22
C SER A 197 -3.08 9.91 -9.41
N ASP A 198 -3.59 10.04 -10.65
CA ASP A 198 -2.79 9.99 -11.87
C ASP A 198 -1.89 11.22 -12.05
N GLU A 199 -2.36 12.42 -11.68
CA GLU A 199 -1.55 13.63 -11.78
C GLU A 199 -0.48 13.66 -10.69
N PHE A 200 -0.84 13.36 -9.46
CA PHE A 200 0.10 13.20 -8.36
C PHE A 200 1.15 12.14 -8.68
N ARG A 201 0.74 10.96 -9.17
CA ARG A 201 1.66 9.91 -9.61
C ARG A 201 2.60 10.38 -10.71
N LYS A 202 2.12 11.15 -11.69
CA LYS A 202 2.96 11.73 -12.75
C LYS A 202 3.96 12.74 -12.20
N LYS A 203 3.54 13.59 -11.27
CA LYS A 203 4.43 14.53 -10.58
C LYS A 203 5.49 13.78 -9.78
N MET A 204 5.11 12.78 -9.01
CA MET A 204 6.03 11.93 -8.26
C MET A 204 7.05 11.22 -9.18
N LEU A 205 6.58 10.60 -10.27
CA LEU A 205 7.46 9.98 -11.26
C LEU A 205 8.41 11.00 -11.92
N LYS A 206 7.96 12.25 -12.07
CA LYS A 206 8.79 13.32 -12.60
C LYS A 206 9.93 13.67 -11.64
N VAL A 207 9.70 13.73 -10.32
CA VAL A 207 10.75 13.96 -9.33
C VAL A 207 11.87 12.91 -9.49
N TYR A 208 11.52 11.63 -9.54
CA TYR A 208 12.50 10.55 -9.76
C TYR A 208 13.18 10.64 -11.13
N ALA A 209 12.43 10.97 -12.19
CA ALA A 209 12.99 11.07 -13.54
C ALA A 209 13.93 12.25 -13.70
N ASP A 210 13.62 13.37 -13.09
CA ASP A 210 14.47 14.57 -13.11
C ASP A 210 15.80 14.25 -12.42
N GLU A 211 15.81 13.62 -11.25
CA GLU A 211 17.05 13.24 -10.57
C GLU A 211 17.82 12.16 -11.33
N TYR A 212 17.15 11.13 -11.87
CA TYR A 212 17.82 10.13 -12.71
C TYR A 212 18.54 10.75 -13.91
N ASN A 213 18.00 11.83 -14.49
CA ASN A 213 18.62 12.52 -15.63
C ASN A 213 19.88 13.32 -15.25
N THR A 214 20.11 13.60 -13.96
CA THR A 214 21.35 14.25 -13.47
C THR A 214 22.49 13.25 -13.37
N LEU A 215 22.20 11.95 -13.24
CA LEU A 215 23.20 10.91 -13.05
C LEU A 215 24.07 10.74 -14.30
N GLU A 216 25.37 10.71 -14.09
CA GLU A 216 26.35 10.47 -15.14
C GLU A 216 26.66 8.97 -15.27
N PHE A 217 26.37 8.40 -16.42
CA PHE A 217 26.65 7.00 -16.73
C PHE A 217 27.90 6.85 -17.58
N SER A 218 28.80 5.99 -17.16
CA SER A 218 30.00 5.60 -17.89
C SER A 218 29.99 4.09 -18.19
N LYS A 219 30.84 3.68 -19.15
CA LYS A 219 31.05 2.25 -19.43
C LYS A 219 32.12 1.71 -18.50
N VAL A 220 31.94 0.46 -18.05
CA VAL A 220 32.97 -0.33 -17.37
C VAL A 220 33.28 -1.60 -18.17
N ASP A 221 34.29 -2.33 -17.72
CA ASP A 221 34.67 -3.58 -18.33
C ASP A 221 33.53 -4.60 -18.31
N GLU A 222 33.52 -5.48 -19.31
CA GLU A 222 32.56 -6.57 -19.39
C GLU A 222 32.86 -7.59 -18.27
N LYS A 223 31.78 -8.19 -17.70
CA LYS A 223 31.85 -9.25 -16.68
C LYS A 223 31.06 -10.44 -17.17
N ASP A 224 31.57 -11.63 -16.92
CA ASP A 224 30.93 -12.87 -17.35
C ASP A 224 29.95 -13.37 -16.27
N PHE A 225 28.76 -13.81 -16.70
CA PHE A 225 27.73 -14.42 -15.86
C PHE A 225 27.21 -15.71 -16.48
N THR A 226 26.86 -16.67 -15.64
CA THR A 226 26.23 -17.93 -16.09
C THR A 226 24.72 -17.71 -16.24
N ILE A 227 24.28 -17.44 -17.46
CA ILE A 227 22.89 -17.21 -17.80
C ILE A 227 22.36 -18.46 -18.51
N ASP A 228 21.29 -19.04 -17.98
CA ASP A 228 20.71 -20.29 -18.50
C ASP A 228 21.79 -21.37 -18.69
N GLY A 229 22.59 -21.57 -17.63
CA GLY A 229 23.68 -22.56 -17.61
C GLY A 229 24.83 -22.31 -18.58
N THR A 230 24.87 -21.14 -19.25
CA THR A 230 25.89 -20.77 -20.22
C THR A 230 26.60 -19.48 -19.83
N GLU A 231 27.93 -19.49 -19.82
CA GLU A 231 28.74 -18.30 -19.57
C GLU A 231 28.53 -17.25 -20.69
N ARG A 232 28.25 -16.01 -20.31
CA ARG A 232 27.92 -14.89 -21.19
C ARG A 232 28.66 -13.64 -20.77
N SER A 233 29.36 -13.00 -21.69
CA SER A 233 29.97 -11.70 -21.46
C SER A 233 28.91 -10.59 -21.53
N CYS A 234 28.80 -9.80 -20.46
CA CYS A 234 27.78 -8.80 -20.24
C CYS A 234 28.39 -7.42 -20.20
N LYS A 235 27.80 -6.46 -20.93
CA LYS A 235 28.30 -5.08 -21.01
C LYS A 235 28.00 -4.33 -19.75
N GLY A 236 29.04 -3.72 -19.14
CA GLY A 236 28.93 -2.96 -17.91
C GLY A 236 28.68 -1.46 -18.13
N TYR A 237 27.85 -0.87 -17.30
CA TYR A 237 27.59 0.57 -17.19
C TYR A 237 27.52 0.92 -15.70
N GLN A 238 28.19 2.01 -15.30
CA GLN A 238 28.15 2.46 -13.93
C GLN A 238 27.67 3.89 -13.80
N THR A 239 27.11 4.19 -12.65
CA THR A 239 26.85 5.54 -12.14
C THR A 239 27.13 5.60 -10.65
N VAL A 240 27.30 6.80 -10.11
CA VAL A 240 27.43 7.02 -8.67
C VAL A 240 26.20 7.80 -8.24
N VAL A 241 25.52 7.31 -7.21
CA VAL A 241 24.43 7.98 -6.52
C VAL A 241 24.99 8.50 -5.20
N THR A 242 24.88 9.80 -4.99
CA THR A 242 25.33 10.46 -3.77
C THR A 242 24.17 10.68 -2.79
N LYS A 243 24.49 10.95 -1.54
CA LYS A 243 23.52 11.38 -0.54
C LYS A 243 22.71 12.57 -1.02
N ASP A 244 23.36 13.56 -1.64
CA ASP A 244 22.72 14.74 -2.23
C ASP A 244 21.67 14.37 -3.29
N ASN A 245 21.91 13.34 -4.12
CA ASN A 245 20.91 12.87 -5.10
C ASN A 245 19.65 12.34 -4.43
N VAL A 246 19.81 11.62 -3.31
CA VAL A 246 18.68 11.10 -2.55
C VAL A 246 17.94 12.22 -1.84
N ASP A 247 18.66 13.17 -1.23
CA ASP A 247 18.09 14.35 -0.60
C ASP A 247 17.27 15.19 -1.59
N HIS A 248 17.75 15.39 -2.81
CA HIS A 248 17.00 16.09 -3.87
C HIS A 248 15.67 15.41 -4.21
N VAL A 249 15.63 14.06 -4.22
CA VAL A 249 14.37 13.32 -4.41
C VAL A 249 13.43 13.56 -3.24
N ILE A 250 13.94 13.52 -2.01
CA ILE A 250 13.14 13.73 -0.79
C ILE A 250 12.60 15.16 -0.76
N ASP A 251 13.42 16.16 -1.06
CA ASP A 251 13.01 17.56 -1.15
C ASP A 251 11.91 17.76 -2.22
N GLY A 252 12.06 17.08 -3.36
CA GLY A 252 11.06 17.09 -4.42
C GLY A 252 9.73 16.45 -4.01
N LEU A 253 9.77 15.37 -3.22
CA LEU A 253 8.58 14.72 -2.67
C LEU A 253 7.94 15.60 -1.58
N GLU A 254 8.74 16.18 -0.68
CA GLU A 254 8.25 17.12 0.34
C GLU A 254 7.52 18.30 -0.30
N THR A 255 8.13 18.94 -1.30
CA THR A 255 7.49 20.03 -2.07
C THR A 255 6.18 19.56 -2.72
N LEU A 256 6.13 18.35 -3.24
CA LEU A 256 4.92 17.79 -3.86
C LEU A 256 3.79 17.59 -2.84
N TYR A 257 4.11 17.14 -1.63
CA TYR A 257 3.13 17.04 -0.55
C TYR A 257 2.63 18.43 -0.11
N GLU A 258 3.52 19.42 0.02
CA GLU A 258 3.15 20.81 0.32
C GLU A 258 2.20 21.39 -0.74
N GLU A 259 2.46 21.13 -2.04
CA GLU A 259 1.62 21.66 -3.11
C GLU A 259 0.24 21.02 -3.21
N ASP A 260 0.15 19.70 -3.00
CA ASP A 260 -1.06 18.94 -3.32
C ASP A 260 -1.90 18.57 -2.09
N TYR A 261 -1.33 18.66 -0.85
CA TYR A 261 -1.98 18.17 0.37
C TYR A 261 -1.94 19.17 1.55
N GLN A 262 -1.60 20.45 1.33
CA GLN A 262 -1.44 21.45 2.40
C GLN A 262 -2.66 21.54 3.32
N GLU A 263 -3.88 21.63 2.76
CA GLU A 263 -5.11 21.77 3.57
C GLU A 263 -5.32 20.56 4.49
N LEU A 264 -5.02 19.35 4.01
CA LEU A 264 -5.13 18.13 4.80
C LEU A 264 -4.07 18.09 5.90
N MET A 265 -2.85 18.48 5.60
CA MET A 265 -1.75 18.52 6.57
C MET A 265 -2.03 19.53 7.68
N ASP A 266 -2.45 20.73 7.32
CA ASP A 266 -2.81 21.78 8.28
C ASP A 266 -3.92 21.31 9.25
N ALA A 267 -4.93 20.60 8.72
CA ALA A 267 -6.03 20.10 9.53
C ALA A 267 -5.65 18.94 10.45
N LEU A 268 -4.64 18.16 10.08
CA LEU A 268 -4.13 17.04 10.88
C LEU A 268 -2.97 17.44 11.80
N ASP A 269 -2.60 18.74 11.84
CA ASP A 269 -1.41 19.24 12.55
C ASP A 269 -0.12 18.49 12.12
N LEU A 270 -0.02 18.21 10.81
CA LEU A 270 1.13 17.57 10.18
C LEU A 270 1.82 18.55 9.23
N THR A 271 3.08 18.25 8.92
CA THR A 271 3.85 18.97 7.91
C THR A 271 4.28 18.01 6.78
N ALA A 272 4.62 18.55 5.62
CA ALA A 272 5.19 17.73 4.55
C ALA A 272 6.47 17.01 4.99
N ALA A 273 7.24 17.66 5.89
CA ALA A 273 8.43 17.06 6.49
C ALA A 273 8.12 15.79 7.29
N ASP A 274 6.93 15.68 7.94
CA ASP A 274 6.53 14.49 8.69
C ASP A 274 6.34 13.27 7.75
N PHE A 275 5.84 13.50 6.52
CA PHE A 275 5.70 12.43 5.52
C PHE A 275 7.02 11.89 4.99
N VAL A 276 8.06 12.71 4.96
CA VAL A 276 9.39 12.32 4.47
C VAL A 276 10.40 12.07 5.61
N ALA A 277 10.00 12.23 6.87
CA ALA A 277 10.88 12.13 8.04
C ALA A 277 11.63 10.79 8.11
N SER A 278 10.92 9.67 7.92
CA SER A 278 11.54 8.34 7.92
C SER A 278 12.53 8.13 6.76
N MET A 279 12.28 8.77 5.60
CA MET A 279 13.20 8.74 4.47
C MET A 279 14.46 9.54 4.79
N ARG A 280 14.33 10.73 5.41
CA ARG A 280 15.48 11.54 5.84
C ARG A 280 16.31 10.84 6.90
N GLU A 281 15.67 10.23 7.90
CA GLU A 281 16.37 9.42 8.91
C GLU A 281 17.14 8.27 8.26
N ALA A 282 16.52 7.58 7.29
CA ALA A 282 17.19 6.52 6.55
C ALA A 282 18.41 7.04 5.74
N VAL A 283 18.31 8.23 5.16
CA VAL A 283 19.42 8.85 4.42
C VAL A 283 20.58 9.23 5.33
N GLU A 284 20.33 9.66 6.57
CA GLU A 284 21.41 9.95 7.52
C GLU A 284 22.29 8.74 7.77
N GLU A 285 21.75 7.53 7.66
CA GLU A 285 22.46 6.27 7.83
C GLU A 285 23.21 5.79 6.57
N LEU A 286 22.96 6.40 5.39
CA LEU A 286 23.63 6.02 4.14
C LEU A 286 25.08 6.52 4.09
N ASP A 287 25.92 5.79 3.35
CA ASP A 287 27.22 6.29 2.93
C ASP A 287 27.11 7.54 2.04
N ASP A 288 28.16 8.35 2.01
CA ASP A 288 28.17 9.58 1.19
C ASP A 288 27.95 9.30 -0.30
N SER A 289 28.36 8.10 -0.76
CA SER A 289 28.13 7.67 -2.12
C SER A 289 27.98 6.16 -2.27
N THR A 290 27.21 5.75 -3.27
CA THR A 290 27.03 4.36 -3.68
C THR A 290 27.28 4.23 -5.17
N THR A 291 28.18 3.35 -5.56
CA THR A 291 28.39 3.03 -6.98
C THR A 291 27.41 1.93 -7.39
N LEU A 292 26.65 2.19 -8.45
CA LEU A 292 25.78 1.20 -9.09
C LEU A 292 26.40 0.75 -10.40
N VAL A 293 26.58 -0.56 -10.58
CA VAL A 293 27.08 -1.15 -11.82
C VAL A 293 26.03 -2.07 -12.42
N PHE A 294 25.62 -1.81 -13.64
CA PHE A 294 24.60 -2.56 -14.36
C PHE A 294 25.23 -3.38 -15.47
N TYR A 295 25.12 -4.69 -15.42
CA TYR A 295 25.58 -5.61 -16.44
C TYR A 295 24.42 -6.04 -17.33
N LEU A 296 24.55 -5.81 -18.64
CA LEU A 296 23.48 -6.04 -19.61
C LEU A 296 23.83 -7.16 -20.58
N TYR A 297 22.89 -8.09 -20.77
CA TYR A 297 22.93 -9.10 -21.80
C TYR A 297 21.64 -9.09 -22.62
N LYS A 298 21.74 -8.97 -23.95
CA LYS A 298 20.59 -8.88 -24.90
C LYS A 298 19.57 -7.78 -24.52
N GLY A 299 20.02 -6.71 -23.86
CA GLY A 299 19.17 -5.58 -23.49
C GLY A 299 18.29 -5.83 -22.26
N GLN A 300 18.65 -6.78 -21.42
CA GLN A 300 18.07 -7.03 -20.09
C GLN A 300 19.22 -7.03 -19.08
N TYR A 301 18.90 -6.87 -17.79
CA TYR A 301 19.88 -7.03 -16.74
C TYR A 301 20.39 -8.48 -16.67
N ALA A 302 21.68 -8.64 -16.49
CA ALA A 302 22.35 -9.86 -16.07
C ALA A 302 22.73 -9.77 -14.59
N ALA A 303 23.17 -8.57 -14.15
CA ALA A 303 23.40 -8.28 -12.74
C ALA A 303 23.34 -6.77 -12.47
N ILE A 304 23.16 -6.43 -11.20
CA ILE A 304 23.31 -5.09 -10.63
C ILE A 304 24.22 -5.22 -9.42
N ASP A 305 25.39 -4.58 -9.46
CA ASP A 305 26.24 -4.44 -8.29
C ASP A 305 25.91 -3.11 -7.60
N ILE A 306 25.70 -3.15 -6.29
CA ILE A 306 25.44 -2.02 -5.38
C ILE A 306 26.62 -1.97 -4.42
N ILE A 307 27.48 -0.96 -4.61
CA ILE A 307 28.76 -0.85 -3.92
C ILE A 307 28.79 0.46 -3.13
N PRO A 308 28.35 0.43 -1.84
CA PRO A 308 28.52 1.55 -0.93
C PRO A 308 30.02 1.81 -0.68
N GLU A 309 30.34 3.01 -0.23
CA GLU A 309 31.74 3.40 0.01
C GLU A 309 32.37 2.64 1.20
N ASN A 310 31.60 2.43 2.28
CA ASN A 310 32.11 1.87 3.54
C ASN A 310 31.24 0.75 4.11
N ASP A 311 30.26 0.26 3.40
CA ASP A 311 29.32 -0.77 3.89
C ASP A 311 29.35 -2.02 2.98
N VAL A 312 28.56 -3.02 3.34
CA VAL A 312 28.43 -4.31 2.63
C VAL A 312 27.99 -4.09 1.20
N SER A 313 28.71 -4.69 0.24
CA SER A 313 28.32 -4.68 -1.16
C SER A 313 27.26 -5.73 -1.47
N PHE A 314 26.33 -5.40 -2.38
CA PHE A 314 25.33 -6.32 -2.87
C PHE A 314 25.45 -6.54 -4.36
N GLU A 315 25.27 -7.78 -4.78
CA GLU A 315 25.14 -8.15 -6.20
C GLU A 315 23.83 -8.88 -6.43
N ILE A 316 22.96 -8.35 -7.28
CA ILE A 316 21.71 -8.97 -7.70
C ILE A 316 21.92 -9.55 -9.08
N GLN A 317 21.93 -10.86 -9.23
CA GLN A 317 22.11 -11.54 -10.49
C GLN A 317 20.77 -12.02 -11.06
N PHE A 318 20.57 -11.83 -12.37
CA PHE A 318 19.39 -12.24 -13.13
C PHE A 318 19.81 -13.33 -14.13
N LEU A 319 19.73 -14.58 -13.71
CA LEU A 319 20.38 -15.73 -14.37
C LEU A 319 19.43 -16.54 -15.25
N GLY A 320 18.11 -16.26 -15.22
CA GLY A 320 17.14 -16.95 -16.06
C GLY A 320 17.44 -16.75 -17.55
N GLY A 321 17.07 -17.69 -18.40
CA GLY A 321 17.29 -17.68 -19.84
C GLY A 321 16.43 -16.65 -20.55
N ASP A 322 15.27 -17.06 -21.01
CA ASP A 322 14.29 -16.18 -21.64
C ASP A 322 13.57 -15.30 -20.60
N ARG A 323 13.40 -15.81 -19.39
CA ARG A 323 12.80 -15.12 -18.24
C ARG A 323 13.86 -14.85 -17.19
N ARG A 324 14.45 -13.65 -17.19
CA ARG A 324 15.57 -13.27 -16.32
C ARG A 324 15.28 -13.41 -14.84
N THR A 325 14.09 -13.05 -14.42
CA THR A 325 13.68 -13.02 -13.01
C THR A 325 13.33 -14.41 -12.46
N GLN A 326 13.27 -15.46 -13.29
CA GLN A 326 13.02 -16.82 -12.81
C GLN A 326 14.19 -17.45 -12.07
N ASN A 327 15.41 -17.03 -12.33
CA ASN A 327 16.58 -17.46 -11.57
C ASN A 327 17.36 -16.22 -11.15
N MET A 328 17.35 -15.95 -9.87
CA MET A 328 18.06 -14.79 -9.32
C MET A 328 18.89 -15.22 -8.12
N LEU A 329 20.02 -14.56 -7.94
CA LEU A 329 20.83 -14.65 -6.73
C LEU A 329 21.03 -13.25 -6.18
N ILE A 330 20.91 -13.13 -4.88
CA ILE A 330 21.33 -11.92 -4.15
C ILE A 330 22.51 -12.32 -3.27
N LEU A 331 23.62 -11.63 -3.48
CA LEU A 331 24.86 -11.86 -2.78
C LEU A 331 25.17 -10.63 -1.92
N ALA A 332 25.67 -10.82 -0.71
CA ALA A 332 26.24 -9.80 0.16
C ALA A 332 27.73 -10.10 0.35
N ASP A 333 28.61 -9.19 -0.03
CA ASP A 333 30.07 -9.37 -0.07
C ASP A 333 30.51 -10.68 -0.78
N GLY A 334 29.73 -11.09 -1.80
CA GLY A 334 29.98 -12.30 -2.59
C GLY A 334 29.44 -13.58 -1.98
N GLU A 335 28.85 -13.55 -0.78
CA GLU A 335 28.16 -14.68 -0.16
C GLU A 335 26.67 -14.67 -0.51
N LYS A 336 26.10 -15.83 -0.86
CA LYS A 336 24.69 -15.94 -1.22
C LYS A 336 23.81 -15.74 0.02
N VAL A 337 22.90 -14.77 -0.07
CA VAL A 337 21.91 -14.50 0.99
C VAL A 337 20.48 -14.86 0.57
N ILE A 338 20.14 -14.70 -0.72
CA ILE A 338 18.82 -15.10 -1.25
C ILE A 338 19.02 -15.77 -2.60
N GLU A 339 18.29 -16.84 -2.81
CA GLU A 339 18.18 -17.53 -4.10
C GLU A 339 16.72 -17.62 -4.52
N ILE A 340 16.42 -17.26 -5.76
CA ILE A 340 15.10 -17.38 -6.37
C ILE A 340 15.23 -18.35 -7.54
N GLN A 341 14.43 -19.40 -7.51
CA GLN A 341 14.37 -20.42 -8.57
C GLN A 341 12.96 -20.52 -9.08
N GLY A 342 12.78 -20.29 -10.38
CA GLY A 342 11.52 -20.47 -11.08
C GLY A 342 11.52 -21.73 -11.93
N SER A 343 10.37 -22.38 -12.00
CA SER A 343 10.14 -23.50 -12.91
C SER A 343 8.74 -23.41 -13.52
N ASN A 344 8.58 -24.02 -14.70
CA ASN A 344 7.30 -24.08 -15.38
C ASN A 344 7.00 -25.54 -15.75
N GLU A 345 5.84 -26.03 -15.34
CA GLU A 345 5.31 -27.33 -15.73
C GLU A 345 3.93 -27.14 -16.38
N GLY A 346 3.91 -27.07 -17.72
CA GLY A 346 2.69 -26.76 -18.47
C GLY A 346 2.24 -25.30 -18.20
N SER A 347 1.04 -25.14 -17.67
CA SER A 347 0.47 -23.84 -17.26
C SER A 347 0.91 -23.38 -15.86
N VAL A 348 1.50 -24.27 -15.06
CA VAL A 348 1.89 -23.99 -13.68
C VAL A 348 3.29 -23.38 -13.63
N GLU A 349 3.37 -22.17 -13.11
CA GLU A 349 4.60 -21.45 -12.78
C GLU A 349 4.84 -21.56 -11.27
N THR A 350 6.04 -22.00 -10.89
CA THR A 350 6.47 -22.07 -9.49
C THR A 350 7.68 -21.18 -9.27
N ILE A 351 7.65 -20.36 -8.24
CA ILE A 351 8.77 -19.54 -7.80
C ILE A 351 9.12 -19.97 -6.37
N MET A 352 10.35 -20.40 -6.15
CA MET A 352 10.88 -20.75 -4.84
C MET A 352 11.94 -19.71 -4.45
N MET A 353 11.73 -19.01 -3.37
CA MET A 353 12.71 -18.16 -2.74
C MET A 353 13.28 -18.89 -1.52
N THR A 354 14.58 -18.89 -1.39
CA THR A 354 15.31 -19.44 -0.23
C THR A 354 16.23 -18.38 0.29
N ALA A 355 16.10 -18.03 1.58
CA ALA A 355 16.97 -17.13 2.29
C ALA A 355 17.95 -17.92 3.20
N GLU A 356 18.80 -17.21 3.95
CA GLU A 356 19.63 -17.81 4.98
C GLU A 356 18.77 -18.59 6.00
N GLU A 357 19.40 -19.58 6.68
CA GLU A 357 18.77 -20.41 7.73
C GLU A 357 17.61 -21.30 7.26
N ASN A 358 17.47 -21.51 5.94
CA ASN A 358 16.41 -22.29 5.28
C ASN A 358 15.01 -21.69 5.32
N ASP A 359 14.90 -20.40 5.52
CA ASP A 359 13.63 -19.69 5.30
C ASP A 359 13.26 -19.81 3.83
N THR A 360 12.02 -20.21 3.58
CA THR A 360 11.55 -20.44 2.21
C THR A 360 10.20 -19.79 1.98
N VAL A 361 10.02 -19.24 0.79
CA VAL A 361 8.71 -18.85 0.26
C VAL A 361 8.53 -19.52 -1.09
N LYS A 362 7.52 -20.35 -1.19
CA LYS A 362 7.13 -20.99 -2.45
C LYS A 362 5.82 -20.35 -2.91
N PHE A 363 5.82 -19.85 -4.13
CA PHE A 363 4.66 -19.32 -4.80
C PHE A 363 4.37 -20.14 -6.05
N THR A 364 3.10 -20.47 -6.28
CA THR A 364 2.63 -21.17 -7.48
C THR A 364 1.50 -20.37 -8.13
N TYR A 365 1.50 -20.35 -9.46
CA TYR A 365 0.46 -19.76 -10.28
C TYR A 365 0.15 -20.67 -11.48
N ASP A 366 -1.11 -21.06 -11.65
CA ASP A 366 -1.59 -21.78 -12.81
C ASP A 366 -2.31 -20.82 -13.77
N SER A 367 -1.71 -20.54 -14.91
CA SER A 367 -2.25 -19.58 -15.89
C SER A 367 -3.51 -20.08 -16.61
N ASP A 368 -3.83 -21.37 -16.57
CA ASP A 368 -5.03 -21.93 -17.19
C ASP A 368 -6.25 -21.84 -16.26
N SER A 369 -6.06 -22.08 -14.96
CA SER A 369 -7.13 -22.02 -13.95
C SER A 369 -7.17 -20.69 -13.20
N GLY A 370 -6.06 -19.97 -13.13
CA GLY A 370 -5.88 -18.79 -12.29
C GLY A 370 -5.53 -19.12 -10.83
N ASP A 371 -5.33 -20.38 -10.48
CA ASP A 371 -5.04 -20.78 -9.11
C ASP A 371 -3.70 -20.23 -8.66
N ILE A 372 -3.69 -19.68 -7.45
CA ILE A 372 -2.51 -19.16 -6.76
C ILE A 372 -2.38 -19.85 -5.42
N ALA A 373 -1.15 -20.17 -5.04
CA ALA A 373 -0.83 -20.63 -3.69
C ALA A 373 0.52 -20.11 -3.25
N MET A 374 0.66 -19.87 -1.96
CA MET A 374 1.90 -19.48 -1.31
C MET A 374 2.10 -20.32 -0.06
N GLU A 375 3.28 -20.88 0.08
CA GLU A 375 3.75 -21.55 1.29
C GLU A 375 4.98 -20.79 1.79
N ALA A 376 4.92 -20.21 2.98
CA ALA A 376 6.06 -19.54 3.59
C ALA A 376 6.47 -20.28 4.86
N LYS A 377 7.78 -20.47 5.04
CA LYS A 377 8.37 -21.06 6.25
C LYS A 377 9.41 -20.08 6.78
N TYR A 378 9.23 -19.67 8.01
CA TYR A 378 10.12 -18.77 8.70
C TYR A 378 10.34 -19.28 10.12
N ASP A 379 11.59 -19.56 10.50
CA ASP A 379 11.96 -20.27 11.72
C ASP A 379 11.24 -21.65 11.79
N GLU A 380 10.37 -21.85 12.75
CA GLU A 380 9.56 -23.07 12.93
C GLU A 380 8.09 -22.86 12.53
N GLU A 381 7.73 -21.66 12.06
CA GLU A 381 6.36 -21.30 11.69
C GLU A 381 6.13 -21.50 10.18
N SER A 382 4.92 -21.90 9.83
CA SER A 382 4.47 -21.97 8.43
C SER A 382 3.20 -21.16 8.23
N TYR A 383 3.12 -20.51 7.07
CA TYR A 383 1.98 -19.70 6.64
C TYR A 383 1.60 -20.15 5.24
N ASP A 384 0.35 -20.49 5.07
CA ASP A 384 -0.18 -20.96 3.79
C ASP A 384 -1.25 -19.98 3.28
N PHE A 385 -1.28 -19.79 1.99
CA PHE A 385 -2.33 -19.06 1.29
C PHE A 385 -2.73 -19.87 0.07
N ALA A 386 -4.03 -20.02 -0.15
CA ALA A 386 -4.60 -20.58 -1.36
C ALA A 386 -5.73 -19.68 -1.88
N GLY A 387 -5.82 -19.57 -3.19
CA GLY A 387 -6.84 -18.74 -3.82
C GLY A 387 -6.81 -18.81 -5.33
N ASN A 388 -7.55 -17.92 -5.96
CA ASN A 388 -7.64 -17.83 -7.41
C ASN A 388 -7.59 -16.36 -7.87
N LEU A 389 -6.85 -16.09 -8.94
CA LEU A 389 -6.77 -14.80 -9.60
C LEU A 389 -7.39 -14.90 -11.00
N ALA A 390 -8.58 -14.41 -11.17
CA ALA A 390 -9.24 -14.33 -12.48
C ALA A 390 -9.22 -12.87 -12.98
N VAL A 391 -8.71 -12.66 -14.19
CA VAL A 391 -8.61 -11.35 -14.81
C VAL A 391 -9.22 -11.38 -16.21
N ASP A 392 -10.10 -10.43 -16.49
CA ASP A 392 -10.59 -10.17 -17.83
C ASP A 392 -10.46 -8.68 -18.21
N LYS A 393 -11.00 -8.24 -19.34
CA LYS A 393 -10.85 -6.86 -19.84
C LYS A 393 -11.43 -5.79 -18.92
N ASN A 394 -12.39 -6.15 -18.08
CA ASN A 394 -13.15 -5.19 -17.28
C ASN A 394 -13.16 -5.53 -15.79
N ARG A 395 -12.68 -6.70 -15.43
CA ARG A 395 -12.84 -7.23 -14.07
C ARG A 395 -11.62 -8.04 -13.64
N MET A 396 -11.26 -7.89 -12.37
CA MET A 396 -10.32 -8.75 -11.65
C MET A 396 -11.04 -9.30 -10.42
N VAL A 397 -10.87 -10.58 -10.17
CA VAL A 397 -11.34 -11.24 -8.95
C VAL A 397 -10.17 -11.97 -8.32
N ILE A 398 -9.92 -11.66 -7.06
CA ILE A 398 -9.04 -12.46 -6.21
C ILE A 398 -9.96 -13.22 -5.26
N THR A 399 -9.98 -14.54 -5.35
CA THR A 399 -10.64 -15.39 -4.36
C THR A 399 -9.61 -15.85 -3.35
N ILE A 400 -9.95 -15.79 -2.08
CA ILE A 400 -9.17 -16.27 -0.95
C ILE A 400 -9.89 -17.51 -0.47
N ASP A 401 -9.32 -18.70 -0.72
CA ASP A 401 -9.90 -19.95 -0.27
C ASP A 401 -9.46 -20.28 1.15
N ASP A 402 -8.21 -19.93 1.47
CA ASP A 402 -7.60 -20.11 2.78
C ASP A 402 -6.50 -19.09 2.99
N LEU A 403 -6.58 -18.38 4.10
CA LEU A 403 -5.55 -17.47 4.58
C LEU A 403 -5.47 -17.63 6.09
N GLY A 404 -4.46 -18.32 6.56
CA GLY A 404 -4.32 -18.45 8.00
C GLY A 404 -3.13 -19.30 8.42
N ASN A 405 -2.98 -19.32 9.71
CA ASN A 405 -2.28 -20.37 10.44
C ASN A 405 -3.33 -21.16 11.22
N ASP A 406 -2.98 -22.28 11.82
CA ASP A 406 -3.87 -23.25 12.51
C ASP A 406 -4.99 -22.67 13.42
N SER A 407 -5.14 -21.35 13.56
CA SER A 407 -6.05 -20.71 14.52
C SER A 407 -7.16 -19.86 13.92
N GLU A 408 -7.05 -19.34 12.70
CA GLU A 408 -8.05 -18.44 12.09
C GLU A 408 -8.19 -18.72 10.60
N ASP A 409 -9.33 -19.28 10.19
CA ASP A 409 -9.67 -19.44 8.79
C ASP A 409 -10.28 -18.14 8.27
N VAL A 410 -9.66 -17.51 7.29
CA VAL A 410 -10.19 -16.37 6.54
C VAL A 410 -10.37 -16.79 5.10
N SER A 411 -11.59 -16.64 4.60
CA SER A 411 -11.92 -16.87 3.20
C SER A 411 -12.72 -15.71 2.63
N GLY A 412 -12.77 -15.59 1.30
CA GLY A 412 -13.57 -14.55 0.69
C GLY A 412 -13.15 -14.16 -0.71
N SER A 413 -13.51 -12.94 -1.11
CA SER A 413 -13.12 -12.41 -2.42
C SER A 413 -12.93 -10.91 -2.44
N ILE A 414 -12.00 -10.46 -3.29
CA ILE A 414 -11.83 -9.06 -3.66
C ILE A 414 -12.08 -8.94 -5.17
N THR A 415 -13.03 -8.11 -5.54
CA THR A 415 -13.39 -7.86 -6.94
C THR A 415 -13.15 -6.40 -7.29
N TRP A 416 -12.38 -6.16 -8.33
CA TRP A 416 -12.30 -4.87 -9.02
C TRP A 416 -13.04 -4.97 -10.35
N GLU A 417 -13.89 -3.98 -10.66
CA GLU A 417 -14.65 -3.91 -11.91
C GLU A 417 -14.64 -2.48 -12.46
N LYS A 418 -14.48 -2.33 -13.78
CA LYS A 418 -14.59 -1.03 -14.46
C LYS A 418 -16.02 -0.55 -14.45
N GLY A 419 -16.21 0.76 -14.17
CA GLY A 419 -17.50 1.41 -14.08
C GLY A 419 -18.09 1.37 -12.68
N ALA A 420 -18.99 2.29 -12.39
CA ALA A 420 -19.66 2.44 -11.11
C ALA A 420 -21.16 2.67 -11.33
N GLN A 421 -22.00 1.89 -10.65
CA GLN A 421 -23.45 2.10 -10.61
C GLN A 421 -23.81 2.50 -9.19
N PHE A 422 -24.21 3.75 -9.00
CA PHE A 422 -24.54 4.31 -7.69
C PHE A 422 -25.99 3.97 -7.31
N GLU A 423 -26.20 3.65 -6.04
CA GLU A 423 -27.51 3.54 -5.44
C GLU A 423 -28.02 4.93 -5.04
N GLU A 424 -29.33 5.11 -4.98
CA GLU A 424 -29.93 6.34 -4.45
C GLU A 424 -30.02 6.21 -2.94
N VAL A 425 -29.52 7.22 -2.20
CA VAL A 425 -29.75 7.34 -0.76
C VAL A 425 -31.14 7.94 -0.53
N SER A 426 -31.83 7.50 0.50
CA SER A 426 -33.21 7.90 0.80
C SER A 426 -33.43 8.01 2.32
N GLY A 427 -34.39 8.83 2.72
CA GLY A 427 -34.74 9.03 4.14
C GLY A 427 -35.05 10.48 4.45
N ASP A 428 -35.59 10.71 5.64
CA ASP A 428 -35.76 12.06 6.16
C ASP A 428 -34.40 12.61 6.59
N VAL A 429 -34.02 13.77 6.04
CA VAL A 429 -32.68 14.35 6.23
C VAL A 429 -32.50 14.81 7.66
N PHE A 430 -31.45 14.31 8.31
CA PHE A 430 -30.92 14.83 9.56
C PHE A 430 -29.56 15.51 9.30
N ASP A 431 -29.53 16.84 9.39
CA ASP A 431 -28.33 17.66 9.13
C ASP A 431 -27.44 17.69 10.37
N LEU A 432 -26.40 16.84 10.40
CA LEU A 432 -25.47 16.70 11.53
C LEU A 432 -24.82 18.02 11.93
N GLY A 433 -24.48 18.88 10.95
CA GLY A 433 -23.77 20.14 11.16
C GLY A 433 -24.64 21.28 11.68
N ASN A 434 -25.97 21.24 11.40
CA ASN A 434 -26.87 22.35 11.68
C ASN A 434 -28.06 21.98 12.59
N ALA A 435 -28.21 20.68 12.96
CA ALA A 435 -29.27 20.25 13.87
C ALA A 435 -29.15 20.92 15.24
N THR A 436 -30.30 21.26 15.81
CA THR A 436 -30.43 21.87 17.13
C THR A 436 -30.21 20.84 18.26
N GLU A 437 -30.02 21.30 19.49
CA GLU A 437 -29.94 20.44 20.67
C GLU A 437 -31.18 19.54 20.82
N GLU A 438 -32.39 20.08 20.56
CA GLU A 438 -33.64 19.33 20.66
C GLU A 438 -33.70 18.20 19.63
N GLU A 439 -33.34 18.47 18.38
CA GLU A 439 -33.29 17.45 17.31
C GLU A 439 -32.25 16.35 17.63
N TRP A 440 -31.07 16.71 18.18
CA TRP A 440 -30.09 15.73 18.64
C TRP A 440 -30.59 14.88 19.79
N GLN A 441 -31.32 15.48 20.75
CA GLN A 441 -31.91 14.72 21.87
C GLN A 441 -32.98 13.75 21.38
N ASP A 442 -33.82 14.16 20.43
CA ASP A 442 -34.85 13.30 19.83
C ASP A 442 -34.20 12.13 19.08
N LEU A 443 -33.17 12.38 18.26
CA LEU A 443 -32.42 11.35 17.57
C LEU A 443 -31.77 10.34 18.57
N LEU A 444 -31.16 10.84 19.63
CA LEU A 444 -30.55 9.96 20.64
C LEU A 444 -31.59 9.09 21.33
N HIS A 445 -32.79 9.61 21.62
CA HIS A 445 -33.90 8.83 22.16
C HIS A 445 -34.35 7.74 21.19
N GLU A 446 -34.43 8.05 19.89
CA GLU A 446 -34.77 7.08 18.84
C GLU A 446 -33.73 5.95 18.77
N ILE A 447 -32.44 6.29 18.71
CA ILE A 447 -31.33 5.33 18.68
C ILE A 447 -31.35 4.42 19.93
N PHE A 448 -31.51 5.01 21.12
CA PHE A 448 -31.60 4.22 22.36
C PHE A 448 -32.82 3.30 22.37
N ALA A 449 -33.96 3.76 21.85
CA ALA A 449 -35.17 2.93 21.75
C ALA A 449 -34.96 1.76 20.77
N ALA A 450 -34.31 1.99 19.65
CA ALA A 450 -33.97 0.95 18.68
C ALA A 450 -32.99 -0.08 19.27
N MET A 451 -31.95 0.37 19.97
CA MET A 451 -30.99 -0.51 20.64
C MET A 451 -31.62 -1.36 21.77
N LEU A 452 -32.56 -0.78 22.53
CA LEU A 452 -33.23 -1.51 23.63
C LEU A 452 -34.41 -2.37 23.15
N GLY A 453 -35.02 -2.06 22.03
CA GLY A 453 -36.10 -2.81 21.41
C GLY A 453 -35.68 -4.03 20.61
N GLY A 454 -34.40 -4.16 20.32
CA GLY A 454 -33.78 -5.28 19.60
C GLY A 454 -33.29 -6.44 20.50
N PHE A 455 -33.52 -6.37 21.84
CA PHE A 455 -33.20 -7.44 22.80
C PHE A 455 -34.44 -8.17 23.29
#